data_32f6381f36fbf40c29c87017484a2186
#
_entry.id   32f6381f36fbf40c29c87017484a2186
#
_cell.length_a   1.000
_cell.length_b   1.000
_cell.length_c   1.000
_cell.angle_alpha   90.00
_cell.angle_beta   90.00
_cell.angle_gamma   90.00
#
_symmetry.space_group_name_H-M   'P 1'
#
loop_
_entity.id
_entity.type
_entity.pdbx_description
1 polymer ?
#
loop_
_entity_poly.entity_id
_entity_poly.type
_entity_poly.pdbx_seq_one_letter_code
_entity_poly.pdbx_strand_id
1 'polypeptide(L)'
;IDINLDVEKKSNSKDELTGFDVSMDSFAKAVSEIGRNCKEEVLIIVETTVPPGTCKKLVKPIIEEELARRGLQNNKYKLGHSYERVMPGPNYINSIREYPRVYSGIDSQSADATEAFLKTIINTSICNLTRLNNTNETEIAKVLENSYRAMNISFIVEWSRFAEEADANLYSIVNAIRERETHSNLMYPGIGVGGYCLTKDPLLASWSQKAHFDSKNDLNMSTKSVSINDQMPKFAYRRMIEVFGNFEDKNILFLGISYRGDVGDTRFTPVSSLYDYVKAVTKKISLHDPYINYWEEQDIKVEQDIETVLSRSQDIIIISTGHSFYKKDETINKLMKIQSTNIYDTIGLFNNDQIAKLSQKHNLSVLGRGDI
;
A
#
# COMPACT_ATOMS: atom_id res chain seq x y z
N ILE A 1 -5.40 1.87 21.15
CA ILE A 1 -4.22 2.64 20.71
C ILE A 1 -4.15 2.51 19.20
N ASP A 2 -4.26 3.63 18.52
CA ASP A 2 -4.13 3.72 17.06
C ASP A 2 -3.21 4.91 16.71
N ILE A 3 -1.94 4.61 16.44
CA ILE A 3 -0.89 5.61 16.20
C ILE A 3 -0.02 5.14 15.04
N ASN A 4 0.28 6.04 14.12
CA ASN A 4 1.16 5.75 13.01
C ASN A 4 2.57 5.37 13.49
N LEU A 5 3.13 4.33 12.87
CA LEU A 5 4.52 3.94 13.03
C LEU A 5 5.26 4.17 11.73
N ASP A 6 6.27 5.02 11.77
CA ASP A 6 7.07 5.33 10.59
C ASP A 6 8.26 4.38 10.47
N VAL A 7 8.59 4.05 9.23
CA VAL A 7 9.76 3.26 8.86
C VAL A 7 10.66 4.12 7.98
N GLU A 8 11.85 4.40 8.48
CA GLU A 8 12.89 5.08 7.70
C GLU A 8 13.59 4.08 6.80
N LYS A 9 13.51 4.29 5.49
CA LYS A 9 14.17 3.44 4.49
C LYS A 9 15.44 4.10 3.98
N LYS A 10 16.48 3.28 3.77
CA LYS A 10 17.72 3.67 3.08
C LYS A 10 17.83 2.87 1.79
N SER A 11 18.07 3.58 0.69
CA SER A 11 18.20 2.96 -0.64
C SER A 11 19.50 3.40 -1.31
N ASN A 12 20.00 2.57 -2.24
CA ASN A 12 21.14 2.93 -3.08
C ASN A 12 20.68 3.67 -4.35
N SER A 13 21.62 4.00 -5.23
CA SER A 13 21.34 4.67 -6.52
C SER A 13 20.49 3.85 -7.50
N LYS A 14 20.25 2.58 -7.21
CA LYS A 14 19.35 1.69 -7.99
C LYS A 14 17.97 1.56 -7.36
N ASP A 15 17.68 2.32 -6.29
CA ASP A 15 16.47 2.23 -5.45
C ASP A 15 16.29 0.88 -4.75
N GLU A 16 17.39 0.11 -4.61
CA GLU A 16 17.38 -1.10 -3.81
C GLU A 16 17.44 -0.75 -2.32
N LEU A 17 16.55 -1.34 -1.53
CA LEU A 17 16.54 -1.17 -0.09
C LEU A 17 17.84 -1.74 0.52
N THR A 18 18.64 -0.89 1.14
CA THR A 18 19.92 -1.25 1.78
C THR A 18 19.84 -1.29 3.30
N GLY A 19 18.81 -0.70 3.88
CA GLY A 19 18.56 -0.70 5.31
C GLY A 19 17.25 0.00 5.65
N PHE A 20 16.81 -0.19 6.87
CA PHE A 20 15.63 0.49 7.43
C PHE A 20 15.67 0.47 8.94
N ASP A 21 14.95 1.40 9.56
CA ASP A 21 14.73 1.44 11.01
C ASP A 21 13.27 1.82 11.31
N VAL A 22 12.83 1.45 12.52
CA VAL A 22 11.45 1.69 13.00
C VAL A 22 11.50 2.58 14.23
N SER A 23 10.92 3.76 14.15
CA SER A 23 10.78 4.64 15.31
C SER A 23 9.58 4.23 16.15
N MET A 24 9.84 3.85 17.42
CA MET A 24 8.81 3.52 18.40
C MET A 24 8.55 4.67 19.39
N ASP A 25 9.20 5.81 19.26
CA ASP A 25 9.18 6.89 20.26
C ASP A 25 7.81 7.51 20.46
N SER A 26 7.12 7.85 19.37
CA SER A 26 5.77 8.44 19.44
C SER A 26 4.76 7.44 20.04
N PHE A 27 4.89 6.18 19.68
CA PHE A 27 4.05 5.11 20.23
C PHE A 27 4.31 4.92 21.72
N ALA A 28 5.58 4.85 22.15
CA ALA A 28 5.97 4.70 23.55
C ALA A 28 5.48 5.89 24.40
N LYS A 29 5.61 7.13 23.89
CA LYS A 29 5.08 8.33 24.57
C LYS A 29 3.57 8.23 24.79
N ALA A 30 2.82 7.83 23.79
CA ALA A 30 1.36 7.68 23.92
C ALA A 30 0.98 6.57 24.91
N VAL A 31 1.70 5.45 24.91
CA VAL A 31 1.52 4.38 25.90
C VAL A 31 1.80 4.89 27.31
N SER A 32 2.86 5.67 27.52
CA SER A 32 3.19 6.31 28.80
C SER A 32 2.07 7.27 29.26
N GLU A 33 1.53 8.10 28.35
CA GLU A 33 0.38 8.98 28.70
C GLU A 33 -0.86 8.20 29.10
N ILE A 34 -1.14 7.05 28.47
CA ILE A 34 -2.22 6.17 28.89
C ILE A 34 -1.96 5.66 30.30
N GLY A 35 -0.76 5.15 30.60
CA GLY A 35 -0.40 4.65 31.92
C GLY A 35 -0.51 5.70 33.01
N ARG A 36 -0.13 6.96 32.72
CA ARG A 36 -0.24 8.10 33.66
C ARG A 36 -1.68 8.47 34.00
N ASN A 37 -2.60 8.30 33.04
CA ASN A 37 -3.94 8.88 33.15
C ASN A 37 -5.08 7.85 33.23
N CYS A 38 -4.83 6.58 32.91
CA CYS A 38 -5.87 5.57 32.87
C CYS A 38 -6.44 5.26 34.26
N LYS A 39 -7.69 4.79 34.28
CA LYS A 39 -8.34 4.27 35.49
C LYS A 39 -7.88 2.85 35.77
N GLU A 40 -8.02 2.41 37.03
CA GLU A 40 -7.89 0.99 37.35
C GLU A 40 -8.91 0.16 36.54
N GLU A 41 -8.58 -1.09 36.28
CA GLU A 41 -9.38 -2.06 35.52
C GLU A 41 -9.67 -1.65 34.06
N VAL A 42 -8.93 -0.67 33.53
CA VAL A 42 -9.10 -0.25 32.12
C VAL A 42 -8.72 -1.38 31.15
N LEU A 43 -9.44 -1.49 30.06
CA LEU A 43 -9.06 -2.30 28.91
C LEU A 43 -8.28 -1.41 27.93
N ILE A 44 -7.04 -1.77 27.67
CA ILE A 44 -6.16 -1.18 26.66
C ILE A 44 -6.11 -2.14 25.48
N ILE A 45 -6.53 -1.69 24.31
CA ILE A 45 -6.42 -2.47 23.06
C ILE A 45 -5.43 -1.77 22.14
N VAL A 46 -4.41 -2.49 21.70
CA VAL A 46 -3.52 -2.05 20.63
C VAL A 46 -4.14 -2.50 19.30
N GLU A 47 -4.53 -1.55 18.47
CA GLU A 47 -5.16 -1.79 17.17
C GLU A 47 -4.22 -1.48 16.00
N THR A 48 -3.34 -0.52 16.18
CA THR A 48 -2.29 -0.19 15.21
C THR A 48 -1.44 -1.41 14.86
N THR A 49 -1.02 -1.49 13.61
CA THR A 49 -0.03 -2.50 13.19
C THR A 49 1.32 -2.18 13.84
N VAL A 50 1.76 -3.08 14.70
CA VAL A 50 3.02 -2.95 15.47
C VAL A 50 4.01 -4.06 15.13
N PRO A 51 5.33 -3.85 15.33
CA PRO A 51 6.30 -4.92 15.28
C PRO A 51 5.95 -6.05 16.25
N PRO A 52 5.99 -7.33 15.85
CA PRO A 52 5.76 -8.46 16.76
C PRO A 52 6.56 -8.35 18.07
N GLY A 53 5.91 -8.65 19.20
CA GLY A 53 6.48 -8.52 20.54
C GLY A 53 6.20 -7.19 21.23
N THR A 54 5.63 -6.19 20.54
CA THR A 54 5.41 -4.83 21.06
C THR A 54 4.53 -4.83 22.32
N CYS A 55 3.42 -5.54 22.36
CA CYS A 55 2.56 -5.57 23.55
C CYS A 55 3.28 -6.09 24.78
N LYS A 56 4.06 -7.15 24.63
CA LYS A 56 4.80 -7.76 25.76
C LYS A 56 6.06 -7.00 26.15
N LYS A 57 6.80 -6.49 25.17
CA LYS A 57 8.16 -5.95 25.36
C LYS A 57 8.21 -4.44 25.54
N LEU A 58 7.16 -3.73 25.08
CA LEU A 58 7.10 -2.28 25.14
C LEU A 58 5.87 -1.80 25.92
N VAL A 59 4.66 -2.18 25.49
CA VAL A 59 3.42 -1.66 26.08
C VAL A 59 3.29 -2.06 27.55
N LYS A 60 3.38 -3.37 27.82
CA LYS A 60 3.26 -3.89 29.20
C LYS A 60 4.22 -3.24 30.16
N PRO A 61 5.57 -3.22 29.93
CA PRO A 61 6.50 -2.59 30.87
C PRO A 61 6.23 -1.12 31.11
N ILE A 62 5.90 -0.33 30.08
CA ILE A 62 5.60 1.10 30.22
C ILE A 62 4.36 1.31 31.07
N ILE A 63 3.27 0.59 30.83
CA ILE A 63 2.03 0.71 31.61
C ILE A 63 2.29 0.34 33.08
N GLU A 64 3.00 -0.77 33.34
CA GLU A 64 3.32 -1.22 34.71
C GLU A 64 4.19 -0.21 35.45
N GLU A 65 5.17 0.39 34.78
CA GLU A 65 6.01 1.44 35.36
C GLU A 65 5.19 2.70 35.71
N GLU A 66 4.32 3.17 34.82
CA GLU A 66 3.51 4.36 35.10
C GLU A 66 2.44 4.10 36.17
N LEU A 67 1.85 2.91 36.24
CA LEU A 67 0.96 2.52 37.34
C LEU A 67 1.70 2.48 38.68
N ALA A 68 2.90 1.90 38.71
CA ALA A 68 3.73 1.86 39.92
C ALA A 68 4.11 3.27 40.42
N ARG A 69 4.44 4.21 39.52
CA ARG A 69 4.69 5.63 39.86
C ARG A 69 3.48 6.31 40.52
N ARG A 70 2.27 5.84 40.20
CA ARG A 70 1.01 6.30 40.77
C ARG A 70 0.60 5.56 42.07
N GLY A 71 1.39 4.59 42.52
CA GLY A 71 1.07 3.74 43.67
C GLY A 71 -0.03 2.70 43.41
N LEU A 72 -0.33 2.40 42.15
CA LEU A 72 -1.31 1.40 41.73
C LEU A 72 -0.67 0.03 41.54
N GLN A 73 -1.47 -1.04 41.66
CA GLN A 73 -0.99 -2.39 41.46
C GLN A 73 -0.81 -2.68 39.94
N ASN A 74 0.27 -3.38 39.59
CA ASN A 74 0.64 -3.68 38.21
C ASN A 74 -0.34 -4.61 37.46
N ASN A 75 -1.27 -5.26 38.16
CA ASN A 75 -2.27 -6.15 37.57
C ASN A 75 -3.67 -5.51 37.45
N LYS A 76 -3.79 -4.20 37.66
CA LYS A 76 -5.04 -3.47 37.63
C LYS A 76 -5.40 -2.89 36.24
N TYR A 77 -5.02 -3.57 35.18
CA TYR A 77 -5.39 -3.27 33.81
C TYR A 77 -5.53 -4.53 32.98
N LYS A 78 -6.15 -4.42 31.82
CA LYS A 78 -6.23 -5.47 30.81
C LYS A 78 -5.60 -4.97 29.52
N LEU A 79 -4.80 -5.81 28.85
CA LEU A 79 -4.13 -5.46 27.60
C LEU A 79 -4.42 -6.49 26.53
N GLY A 80 -5.08 -6.06 25.47
CA GLY A 80 -5.38 -6.84 24.28
C GLY A 80 -4.68 -6.29 23.03
N HIS A 81 -4.63 -7.14 22.01
CA HIS A 81 -4.25 -6.76 20.65
C HIS A 81 -5.30 -7.28 19.68
N SER A 82 -5.77 -6.40 18.79
CA SER A 82 -6.70 -6.76 17.72
C SER A 82 -6.54 -5.77 16.56
N TYR A 83 -5.88 -6.18 15.52
CA TYR A 83 -5.69 -5.34 14.34
C TYR A 83 -6.95 -5.23 13.49
N GLU A 84 -7.11 -4.08 12.83
CA GLU A 84 -8.17 -3.81 11.88
C GLU A 84 -7.86 -4.36 10.46
N ARG A 85 -8.92 -4.52 9.65
CA ARG A 85 -8.85 -4.87 8.22
C ARG A 85 -9.63 -3.87 7.37
N VAL A 86 -9.53 -2.60 7.72
CA VAL A 86 -10.29 -1.53 7.08
C VAL A 86 -9.84 -1.35 5.63
N MET A 87 -10.81 -1.18 4.74
CA MET A 87 -10.57 -0.84 3.35
C MET A 87 -11.10 0.56 3.06
N PRO A 88 -10.24 1.53 2.74
CA PRO A 88 -10.70 2.85 2.28
C PRO A 88 -11.60 2.74 1.05
N GLY A 89 -12.67 3.54 1.04
CA GLY A 89 -13.62 3.58 -0.07
C GLY A 89 -15.08 3.37 0.35
N PRO A 90 -15.99 3.07 -0.58
CA PRO A 90 -17.44 3.02 -0.33
C PRO A 90 -17.88 2.04 0.77
N ASN A 91 -17.12 0.95 0.97
CA ASN A 91 -17.43 -0.08 1.97
C ASN A 91 -16.69 0.09 3.30
N TYR A 92 -16.23 1.31 3.62
CA TYR A 92 -15.41 1.58 4.80
C TYR A 92 -16.02 1.06 6.11
N ILE A 93 -17.27 1.44 6.42
CA ILE A 93 -17.96 1.02 7.66
C ILE A 93 -18.22 -0.49 7.67
N ASN A 94 -18.62 -1.08 6.54
CA ASN A 94 -18.84 -2.52 6.47
C ASN A 94 -17.54 -3.30 6.68
N SER A 95 -16.40 -2.80 6.18
CA SER A 95 -15.10 -3.42 6.41
C SER A 95 -14.67 -3.42 7.88
N ILE A 96 -15.13 -2.44 8.69
CA ILE A 96 -14.91 -2.44 10.13
C ILE A 96 -15.78 -3.49 10.82
N ARG A 97 -17.05 -3.62 10.43
CA ARG A 97 -18.07 -4.38 11.16
C ARG A 97 -18.24 -5.83 10.70
N GLU A 98 -17.90 -6.12 9.46
CA GLU A 98 -18.29 -7.37 8.78
C GLU A 98 -17.10 -8.19 8.28
N TYR A 99 -15.86 -7.73 8.52
CA TYR A 99 -14.68 -8.51 8.20
C TYR A 99 -14.23 -9.34 9.42
N PRO A 100 -13.76 -10.58 9.21
CA PRO A 100 -13.23 -11.41 10.28
C PRO A 100 -12.15 -10.69 11.07
N ARG A 101 -12.24 -10.71 12.39
CA ARG A 101 -11.25 -10.11 13.30
C ARG A 101 -10.48 -11.19 14.04
N VAL A 102 -9.21 -10.90 14.29
CA VAL A 102 -8.34 -11.71 15.11
C VAL A 102 -7.95 -10.91 16.35
N TYR A 103 -7.99 -11.52 17.52
CA TYR A 103 -7.69 -10.87 18.78
C TYR A 103 -6.98 -11.80 19.77
N SER A 104 -6.33 -11.18 20.76
CA SER A 104 -5.70 -11.87 21.88
C SER A 104 -5.55 -10.93 23.09
N GLY A 105 -5.06 -11.47 24.18
CA GLY A 105 -4.66 -10.69 25.37
C GLY A 105 -3.30 -11.13 25.89
N ILE A 106 -2.73 -10.34 26.81
CA ILE A 106 -1.51 -10.74 27.53
C ILE A 106 -1.79 -11.92 28.48
N ASP A 107 -3.03 -12.09 28.86
CA ASP A 107 -3.59 -13.17 29.68
C ASP A 107 -5.03 -13.47 29.27
N SER A 108 -5.64 -14.48 29.90
CA SER A 108 -7.01 -14.89 29.56
C SER A 108 -8.04 -13.80 29.86
N GLN A 109 -7.92 -13.10 30.99
CA GLN A 109 -8.86 -12.03 31.38
C GLN A 109 -8.81 -10.86 30.40
N SER A 110 -7.61 -10.50 29.94
CA SER A 110 -7.41 -9.49 28.91
C SER A 110 -8.03 -9.89 27.58
N ALA A 111 -7.86 -11.17 27.18
CA ALA A 111 -8.48 -11.68 25.97
C ALA A 111 -10.01 -11.70 26.04
N ASP A 112 -10.59 -12.13 27.19
CA ASP A 112 -12.04 -12.15 27.41
C ASP A 112 -12.64 -10.74 27.37
N ALA A 113 -11.96 -9.77 27.98
CA ALA A 113 -12.40 -8.37 27.95
C ALA A 113 -12.29 -7.77 26.53
N THR A 114 -11.24 -8.11 25.78
CA THR A 114 -11.08 -7.72 24.37
C THR A 114 -12.20 -8.29 23.51
N GLU A 115 -12.53 -9.57 23.67
CA GLU A 115 -13.64 -10.21 22.97
C GLU A 115 -14.97 -9.52 23.26
N ALA A 116 -15.26 -9.29 24.56
CA ALA A 116 -16.49 -8.63 24.97
C ALA A 116 -16.64 -7.23 24.33
N PHE A 117 -15.55 -6.46 24.27
CA PHE A 117 -15.54 -5.17 23.60
C PHE A 117 -15.76 -5.30 22.09
N LEU A 118 -15.02 -6.19 21.41
CA LEU A 118 -15.12 -6.36 19.97
C LEU A 118 -16.52 -6.82 19.52
N LYS A 119 -17.21 -7.64 20.31
CA LYS A 119 -18.61 -8.05 20.06
C LYS A 119 -19.59 -6.89 20.04
N THR A 120 -19.25 -5.74 20.60
CA THR A 120 -20.09 -4.51 20.53
C THR A 120 -19.99 -3.80 19.18
N ILE A 121 -18.93 -4.08 18.40
CA ILE A 121 -18.62 -3.41 17.15
C ILE A 121 -18.82 -4.36 15.96
N ILE A 122 -18.28 -5.57 16.09
CA ILE A 122 -18.21 -6.57 15.00
C ILE A 122 -19.52 -7.34 14.91
N ASN A 123 -20.04 -7.46 13.70
CA ASN A 123 -21.24 -8.27 13.44
C ASN A 123 -20.88 -9.76 13.40
N THR A 124 -20.89 -10.38 14.56
CA THR A 124 -20.52 -11.80 14.72
C THR A 124 -21.51 -12.77 14.10
N SER A 125 -22.66 -12.30 13.60
CA SER A 125 -23.59 -13.14 12.80
C SER A 125 -23.12 -13.30 11.35
N ILE A 126 -22.22 -12.42 10.88
CA ILE A 126 -21.70 -12.41 9.49
C ILE A 126 -20.26 -12.91 9.45
N CYS A 127 -19.44 -12.52 10.42
CA CYS A 127 -18.01 -12.84 10.40
C CYS A 127 -17.50 -13.34 11.76
N ASN A 128 -16.37 -14.04 11.74
CA ASN A 128 -15.79 -14.65 12.93
C ASN A 128 -14.89 -13.67 13.71
N LEU A 129 -14.96 -13.77 15.05
CA LEU A 129 -13.91 -13.33 15.95
C LEU A 129 -13.03 -14.52 16.31
N THR A 130 -11.76 -14.49 15.90
CA THR A 130 -10.83 -15.59 16.14
C THR A 130 -9.85 -15.21 17.26
N ARG A 131 -9.92 -15.92 18.37
CA ARG A 131 -8.97 -15.77 19.47
C ARG A 131 -7.69 -16.54 19.18
N LEU A 132 -6.53 -15.87 19.29
CA LEU A 132 -5.22 -16.52 19.31
C LEU A 132 -4.69 -16.60 20.75
N ASN A 133 -3.63 -17.39 20.96
CA ASN A 133 -3.17 -17.71 22.31
C ASN A 133 -2.52 -16.53 23.03
N ASN A 134 -1.88 -15.63 22.29
CA ASN A 134 -1.17 -14.50 22.86
C ASN A 134 -0.97 -13.35 21.87
N THR A 135 -0.51 -12.18 22.35
CA THR A 135 -0.36 -10.98 21.54
C THR A 135 0.73 -11.12 20.46
N ASN A 136 1.78 -11.91 20.66
CA ASN A 136 2.76 -12.12 19.60
C ASN A 136 2.13 -12.78 18.37
N GLU A 137 1.20 -13.74 18.58
CA GLU A 137 0.52 -14.41 17.47
C GLU A 137 -0.36 -13.44 16.67
N THR A 138 -1.09 -12.56 17.33
CA THR A 138 -1.93 -11.57 16.63
C THR A 138 -1.11 -10.47 15.97
N GLU A 139 -0.02 -10.03 16.56
CA GLU A 139 0.93 -9.09 15.96
C GLU A 139 1.61 -9.70 14.73
N ILE A 140 2.09 -10.96 14.82
CA ILE A 140 2.64 -11.70 13.68
C ILE A 140 1.57 -11.88 12.59
N ALA A 141 0.34 -12.24 12.94
CA ALA A 141 -0.72 -12.46 11.96
C ALA A 141 -0.95 -11.23 11.07
N LYS A 142 -0.96 -10.02 11.65
CA LYS A 142 -1.12 -8.78 10.89
C LYS A 142 0.03 -8.53 9.91
N VAL A 143 1.26 -8.58 10.38
CA VAL A 143 2.42 -8.30 9.52
C VAL A 143 2.66 -9.41 8.50
N LEU A 144 2.32 -10.67 8.83
CA LEU A 144 2.37 -11.80 7.91
C LEU A 144 1.36 -11.64 6.76
N GLU A 145 0.11 -11.27 7.07
CA GLU A 145 -0.94 -11.02 6.08
C GLU A 145 -0.50 -9.94 5.07
N ASN A 146 0.04 -8.83 5.56
CA ASN A 146 0.51 -7.75 4.71
C ASN A 146 1.80 -8.10 3.95
N SER A 147 2.72 -8.86 4.57
CA SER A 147 3.93 -9.37 3.90
C SER A 147 3.59 -10.34 2.77
N TYR A 148 2.64 -11.26 2.99
CA TYR A 148 2.16 -12.16 1.95
C TYR A 148 1.59 -11.40 0.76
N ARG A 149 0.77 -10.37 1.03
CA ARG A 149 0.18 -9.55 -0.03
C ARG A 149 1.25 -8.75 -0.79
N ALA A 150 2.19 -8.11 -0.09
CA ALA A 150 3.29 -7.38 -0.70
C ALA A 150 4.18 -8.30 -1.56
N MET A 151 4.48 -9.52 -1.07
CA MET A 151 5.23 -10.52 -1.80
C MET A 151 4.49 -10.98 -3.07
N ASN A 152 3.19 -11.26 -2.99
CA ASN A 152 2.39 -11.68 -4.15
C ASN A 152 2.36 -10.60 -5.24
N ILE A 153 2.25 -9.32 -4.85
CA ILE A 153 2.33 -8.19 -5.79
C ILE A 153 3.74 -8.11 -6.41
N SER A 154 4.79 -8.11 -5.59
CA SER A 154 6.17 -7.95 -6.06
C SER A 154 6.61 -9.11 -6.95
N PHE A 155 6.10 -10.32 -6.71
CA PHE A 155 6.33 -11.48 -7.55
C PHE A 155 5.85 -11.23 -8.98
N ILE A 156 4.62 -10.78 -9.17
CA ILE A 156 4.08 -10.49 -10.52
C ILE A 156 4.72 -9.26 -11.14
N VAL A 157 5.03 -8.26 -10.34
CA VAL A 157 5.75 -7.07 -10.79
C VAL A 157 7.15 -7.44 -11.36
N GLU A 158 7.86 -8.37 -10.74
CA GLU A 158 9.13 -8.87 -11.25
C GLU A 158 8.94 -9.63 -12.59
N TRP A 159 7.91 -10.46 -12.69
CA TRP A 159 7.58 -11.20 -13.91
C TRP A 159 7.17 -10.30 -15.08
N SER A 160 6.68 -9.07 -14.83
CA SER A 160 6.34 -8.13 -15.90
C SER A 160 7.53 -7.77 -16.77
N ARG A 161 8.73 -7.70 -16.17
CA ARG A 161 9.97 -7.40 -16.88
C ARG A 161 10.30 -8.49 -17.90
N PHE A 162 10.23 -9.75 -17.45
CA PHE A 162 10.48 -10.88 -18.32
C PHE A 162 9.40 -11.07 -19.40
N ALA A 163 8.14 -10.81 -19.06
CA ALA A 163 7.04 -10.92 -20.03
C ALA A 163 7.21 -9.91 -21.20
N GLU A 164 7.65 -8.69 -20.91
CA GLU A 164 7.94 -7.69 -21.94
C GLU A 164 9.13 -8.10 -22.84
N GLU A 165 10.18 -8.68 -22.27
CA GLU A 165 11.34 -9.21 -23.02
C GLU A 165 10.98 -10.45 -23.87
N ALA A 166 9.95 -11.19 -23.47
CA ALA A 166 9.50 -12.42 -24.11
C ALA A 166 8.32 -12.23 -25.08
N ASP A 167 8.00 -10.98 -25.45
CA ASP A 167 6.85 -10.62 -26.29
C ASP A 167 5.52 -11.22 -25.79
N ALA A 168 5.34 -11.30 -24.47
CA ALA A 168 4.22 -11.99 -23.83
C ALA A 168 3.25 -11.02 -23.12
N ASN A 169 1.98 -11.44 -23.08
CA ASN A 169 0.92 -10.75 -22.33
C ASN A 169 0.78 -11.34 -20.93
N LEU A 170 1.39 -10.71 -19.93
CA LEU A 170 1.31 -11.22 -18.56
C LEU A 170 -0.10 -11.19 -17.97
N TYR A 171 -0.98 -10.27 -18.38
CA TYR A 171 -2.38 -10.25 -17.91
C TYR A 171 -3.15 -11.49 -18.35
N SER A 172 -3.00 -11.90 -19.60
CA SER A 172 -3.60 -13.13 -20.12
C SER A 172 -3.04 -14.38 -19.43
N ILE A 173 -1.74 -14.41 -19.18
CA ILE A 173 -1.08 -15.49 -18.44
C ILE A 173 -1.62 -15.58 -17.02
N VAL A 174 -1.71 -14.45 -16.30
CA VAL A 174 -2.27 -14.39 -14.94
C VAL A 174 -3.72 -14.85 -14.93
N ASN A 175 -4.54 -14.41 -15.89
CA ASN A 175 -5.93 -14.84 -16.00
C ASN A 175 -6.05 -16.36 -16.15
N ALA A 176 -5.26 -16.96 -17.05
CA ALA A 176 -5.24 -18.40 -17.26
C ALA A 176 -4.81 -19.18 -16.00
N ILE A 177 -3.81 -18.69 -15.27
CA ILE A 177 -3.35 -19.31 -14.02
C ILE A 177 -4.42 -19.21 -12.93
N ARG A 178 -5.15 -18.09 -12.84
CA ARG A 178 -6.18 -17.82 -11.84
C ARG A 178 -7.43 -18.70 -11.98
N GLU A 179 -7.64 -19.35 -13.11
CA GLU A 179 -8.71 -20.34 -13.29
C GLU A 179 -8.55 -21.51 -12.31
N ARG A 180 -7.33 -21.81 -11.89
CA ARG A 180 -7.10 -22.79 -10.83
C ARG A 180 -7.39 -22.16 -9.47
N GLU A 181 -8.31 -22.71 -8.71
CA GLU A 181 -8.78 -22.21 -7.41
C GLU A 181 -7.61 -21.84 -6.47
N THR A 182 -6.60 -22.71 -6.34
CA THR A 182 -5.44 -22.49 -5.47
C THR A 182 -4.54 -21.31 -5.89
N HIS A 183 -4.74 -20.75 -7.07
CA HIS A 183 -3.97 -19.63 -7.63
C HIS A 183 -4.85 -18.40 -7.93
N SER A 184 -6.12 -18.43 -7.52
CA SER A 184 -7.10 -17.37 -7.82
C SER A 184 -6.73 -15.99 -7.27
N ASN A 185 -5.83 -15.93 -6.27
CA ASN A 185 -5.36 -14.70 -5.63
C ASN A 185 -4.05 -14.15 -6.22
N LEU A 186 -3.51 -14.72 -7.32
CA LEU A 186 -2.36 -14.17 -8.02
C LEU A 186 -2.66 -12.74 -8.46
N MET A 187 -1.74 -11.81 -8.23
CA MET A 187 -1.94 -10.38 -8.51
C MET A 187 -1.65 -10.04 -9.97
N TYR A 188 -2.03 -8.84 -10.40
CA TYR A 188 -1.71 -8.31 -11.72
C TYR A 188 -0.47 -7.42 -11.66
N PRO A 189 0.28 -7.26 -12.78
CA PRO A 189 1.39 -6.34 -12.86
C PRO A 189 0.95 -4.88 -12.68
N GLY A 190 1.89 -4.01 -12.34
CA GLY A 190 1.67 -2.58 -12.17
C GLY A 190 2.93 -1.86 -11.74
N ILE A 191 2.83 -0.55 -11.60
CA ILE A 191 3.92 0.36 -11.24
C ILE A 191 4.49 0.17 -9.81
N GLY A 192 3.97 -0.77 -9.06
CA GLY A 192 4.26 -1.01 -7.65
C GLY A 192 3.06 -0.74 -6.77
N VAL A 193 3.18 -1.11 -5.50
CA VAL A 193 2.16 -0.88 -4.49
C VAL A 193 2.44 0.40 -3.71
N GLY A 194 1.38 1.17 -3.47
CA GLY A 194 1.41 2.33 -2.60
C GLY A 194 0.57 2.16 -1.34
N GLY A 195 0.32 3.26 -0.66
CA GLY A 195 -0.39 3.29 0.61
C GLY A 195 0.49 2.96 1.81
N TYR A 196 -0.04 3.19 2.99
CA TYR A 196 0.74 3.16 4.23
C TYR A 196 1.16 1.75 4.67
N CYS A 197 0.33 0.72 4.43
CA CYS A 197 0.54 -0.60 5.03
C CYS A 197 1.58 -1.45 4.28
N LEU A 198 1.36 -1.72 2.98
CA LEU A 198 2.19 -2.69 2.24
C LEU A 198 3.61 -2.21 1.98
N THR A 199 3.84 -0.91 2.05
CA THR A 199 5.16 -0.29 1.87
C THR A 199 6.08 -0.42 3.09
N LYS A 200 5.54 -0.76 4.29
CA LYS A 200 6.31 -0.80 5.53
C LYS A 200 6.08 -2.03 6.41
N ASP A 201 4.86 -2.59 6.47
CA ASP A 201 4.56 -3.67 7.43
C ASP A 201 5.44 -4.92 7.27
N PRO A 202 5.86 -5.32 6.05
CA PRO A 202 6.86 -6.38 5.90
C PRO A 202 8.19 -6.08 6.60
N LEU A 203 8.54 -4.79 6.73
CA LEU A 203 9.77 -4.35 7.40
C LEU A 203 9.62 -4.38 8.92
N LEU A 204 8.42 -4.13 9.47
CA LEU A 204 8.14 -4.23 10.91
C LEU A 204 8.43 -5.63 11.44
N ALA A 205 8.05 -6.66 10.68
CA ALA A 205 8.32 -8.05 11.04
C ALA A 205 9.84 -8.33 11.08
N SER A 206 10.57 -7.92 10.07
CA SER A 206 12.02 -8.11 9.99
C SER A 206 12.78 -7.31 11.05
N TRP A 207 12.34 -6.07 11.33
CA TRP A 207 12.92 -5.26 12.42
C TRP A 207 12.72 -5.93 13.77
N SER A 208 11.52 -6.43 14.06
CA SER A 208 11.20 -7.05 15.35
C SER A 208 12.02 -8.31 15.65
N GLN A 209 12.38 -9.07 14.61
CA GLN A 209 13.26 -10.25 14.81
C GLN A 209 14.54 -9.90 15.55
N LYS A 210 15.17 -8.77 15.21
CA LYS A 210 16.39 -8.30 15.84
C LYS A 210 16.10 -7.55 17.15
N ALA A 211 15.19 -6.58 17.10
CA ALA A 211 14.92 -5.68 18.22
C ALA A 211 14.21 -6.36 19.41
N HIS A 212 13.31 -7.32 19.12
CA HIS A 212 12.50 -7.95 20.17
C HIS A 212 12.88 -9.40 20.48
N PHE A 213 13.48 -10.12 19.53
CA PHE A 213 13.67 -11.57 19.68
C PHE A 213 15.13 -12.04 19.54
N ASP A 214 16.10 -11.12 19.36
CA ASP A 214 17.51 -11.44 19.16
C ASP A 214 17.76 -12.52 18.10
N SER A 215 16.89 -12.56 17.07
CA SER A 215 16.92 -13.57 16.03
C SER A 215 18.13 -13.38 15.11
N LYS A 216 18.76 -14.48 14.74
CA LYS A 216 19.81 -14.52 13.72
C LYS A 216 19.27 -14.79 12.31
N ASN A 217 17.98 -15.10 12.19
CA ASN A 217 17.32 -15.34 10.92
C ASN A 217 16.84 -14.02 10.32
N ASP A 218 16.67 -14.00 9.01
CA ASP A 218 16.14 -12.86 8.26
C ASP A 218 14.86 -13.24 7.50
N LEU A 219 13.89 -12.32 7.42
CA LEU A 219 12.70 -12.44 6.60
C LEU A 219 12.96 -11.87 5.18
N ASN A 220 13.88 -12.51 4.45
CA ASN A 220 14.38 -12.02 3.18
C ASN A 220 13.27 -11.78 2.12
N MET A 221 12.27 -12.66 2.04
CA MET A 221 11.16 -12.47 1.09
C MET A 221 10.34 -11.22 1.41
N SER A 222 10.10 -10.95 2.69
CA SER A 222 9.35 -9.77 3.14
C SER A 222 10.09 -8.48 2.81
N THR A 223 11.38 -8.39 3.11
CA THR A 223 12.20 -7.20 2.82
C THR A 223 12.42 -7.02 1.33
N LYS A 224 12.68 -8.12 0.59
CA LYS A 224 12.89 -8.08 -0.87
C LYS A 224 11.63 -7.66 -1.61
N SER A 225 10.43 -8.05 -1.14
CA SER A 225 9.18 -7.63 -1.75
C SER A 225 9.00 -6.11 -1.72
N VAL A 226 9.34 -5.45 -0.61
CA VAL A 226 9.32 -3.99 -0.53
C VAL A 226 10.34 -3.38 -1.49
N SER A 227 11.56 -3.90 -1.53
CA SER A 227 12.61 -3.40 -2.42
C SER A 227 12.22 -3.53 -3.90
N ILE A 228 11.61 -4.64 -4.33
CA ILE A 228 11.15 -4.84 -5.71
C ILE A 228 10.04 -3.83 -6.05
N ASN A 229 9.07 -3.65 -5.16
CA ASN A 229 7.99 -2.69 -5.38
C ASN A 229 8.52 -1.25 -5.47
N ASP A 230 9.45 -0.86 -4.60
CA ASP A 230 10.04 0.49 -4.61
C ASP A 230 10.84 0.79 -5.91
N GLN A 231 11.35 -0.24 -6.61
CA GLN A 231 12.07 -0.10 -7.87
C GLN A 231 11.17 0.00 -9.12
N MET A 232 9.90 -0.33 -9.00
CA MET A 232 9.01 -0.41 -10.18
C MET A 232 8.77 0.93 -10.89
N PRO A 233 8.62 2.08 -10.20
CA PRO A 233 8.49 3.36 -10.88
C PRO A 233 9.69 3.66 -11.79
N LYS A 234 10.90 3.29 -11.35
CA LYS A 234 12.13 3.46 -12.15
C LYS A 234 12.16 2.52 -13.36
N PHE A 235 11.69 1.28 -13.17
CA PHE A 235 11.55 0.36 -14.29
C PHE A 235 10.57 0.90 -15.32
N ALA A 236 9.37 1.32 -14.91
CA ALA A 236 8.38 1.92 -15.81
C ALA A 236 8.95 3.14 -16.56
N TYR A 237 9.66 4.03 -15.86
CA TYR A 237 10.32 5.19 -16.46
C TYR A 237 11.34 4.78 -17.55
N ARG A 238 12.21 3.82 -17.25
CA ARG A 238 13.19 3.32 -18.23
C ARG A 238 12.50 2.70 -19.44
N ARG A 239 11.46 1.91 -19.18
CA ARG A 239 10.71 1.27 -20.27
C ARG A 239 10.03 2.30 -21.19
N MET A 240 9.46 3.36 -20.63
CA MET A 240 8.91 4.44 -21.44
C MET A 240 9.97 5.14 -22.29
N ILE A 241 11.19 5.34 -21.78
CA ILE A 241 12.29 5.89 -22.58
C ILE A 241 12.70 4.94 -23.73
N GLU A 242 12.75 3.64 -23.48
CA GLU A 242 13.04 2.64 -24.52
C GLU A 242 12.01 2.64 -25.64
N VAL A 243 10.71 2.76 -25.29
CA VAL A 243 9.60 2.69 -26.25
C VAL A 243 9.36 4.03 -26.95
N PHE A 244 9.42 5.16 -26.21
CA PHE A 244 8.99 6.48 -26.70
C PHE A 244 10.13 7.47 -26.90
N GLY A 245 11.36 7.09 -26.54
CA GLY A 245 12.53 7.96 -26.62
C GLY A 245 12.66 8.95 -25.46
N ASN A 246 13.52 9.95 -25.64
CA ASN A 246 13.83 10.93 -24.61
C ASN A 246 12.62 11.82 -24.24
N PHE A 247 12.50 12.16 -22.97
CA PHE A 247 11.45 13.03 -22.40
C PHE A 247 11.84 14.50 -22.32
N GLU A 248 13.06 14.84 -22.70
CA GLU A 248 13.54 16.21 -22.69
C GLU A 248 12.63 17.13 -23.53
N ASP A 249 12.19 18.23 -22.93
CA ASP A 249 11.26 19.19 -23.52
C ASP A 249 9.86 18.67 -23.93
N LYS A 250 9.52 17.44 -23.61
CA LYS A 250 8.20 16.85 -23.90
C LYS A 250 7.11 17.34 -22.94
N ASN A 251 5.90 17.50 -23.47
CA ASN A 251 4.69 17.74 -22.69
C ASN A 251 4.17 16.39 -22.17
N ILE A 252 4.21 16.22 -20.86
CA ILE A 252 3.82 14.95 -20.21
C ILE A 252 2.55 15.19 -19.41
N LEU A 253 1.56 14.31 -19.60
CA LEU A 253 0.33 14.28 -18.80
C LEU A 253 0.26 13.00 -17.97
N PHE A 254 0.17 13.15 -16.65
CA PHE A 254 -0.18 12.06 -15.75
C PHE A 254 -1.70 12.01 -15.57
N LEU A 255 -2.29 10.85 -15.79
CA LEU A 255 -3.67 10.54 -15.48
C LEU A 255 -3.75 9.64 -14.24
N GLY A 256 -4.05 10.28 -13.10
CA GLY A 256 -4.09 9.70 -11.76
C GLY A 256 -2.78 9.87 -10.99
N ILE A 257 -2.91 10.31 -9.74
CA ILE A 257 -1.79 10.48 -8.80
C ILE A 257 -2.00 9.74 -7.48
N SER A 258 -3.21 9.25 -7.24
CA SER A 258 -3.53 8.45 -6.06
C SER A 258 -2.80 7.11 -6.08
N TYR A 259 -2.55 6.53 -4.90
CA TYR A 259 -1.95 5.20 -4.81
C TYR A 259 -2.90 4.07 -5.23
N ARG A 260 -4.20 4.34 -5.31
CA ARG A 260 -5.25 3.37 -5.62
C ARG A 260 -6.37 4.01 -6.44
N GLY A 261 -6.98 3.23 -7.34
CA GLY A 261 -8.14 3.67 -8.11
C GLY A 261 -9.37 4.00 -7.25
N ASP A 262 -10.09 5.03 -7.66
CA ASP A 262 -11.35 5.51 -7.06
C ASP A 262 -11.22 5.96 -5.58
N VAL A 263 -10.03 6.41 -5.20
CA VAL A 263 -9.71 6.95 -3.87
C VAL A 263 -8.86 8.20 -4.02
N GLY A 264 -9.16 9.24 -3.26
CA GLY A 264 -8.38 10.48 -3.20
C GLY A 264 -7.31 10.43 -2.11
N ASP A 265 -6.30 9.55 -2.26
CA ASP A 265 -5.20 9.39 -1.27
C ASP A 265 -3.87 9.21 -2.00
N THR A 266 -2.92 10.11 -1.73
CA THR A 266 -1.58 10.15 -2.37
C THR A 266 -0.48 9.58 -1.49
N ARG A 267 -0.79 9.16 -0.27
CA ARG A 267 0.22 8.69 0.69
C ARG A 267 0.99 7.48 0.13
N PHE A 268 2.31 7.65 0.03
CA PHE A 268 3.21 6.62 -0.50
C PHE A 268 2.81 6.11 -1.89
N THR A 269 2.23 6.97 -2.72
CA THR A 269 1.93 6.60 -4.11
C THR A 269 3.22 6.32 -4.89
N PRO A 270 3.32 5.21 -5.64
CA PRO A 270 4.46 4.96 -6.52
C PRO A 270 4.57 5.99 -7.65
N VAL A 271 3.47 6.70 -7.94
CA VAL A 271 3.45 7.79 -8.92
C VAL A 271 4.38 8.94 -8.50
N SER A 272 4.60 9.15 -7.18
CA SER A 272 5.54 10.19 -6.71
C SER A 272 6.96 9.94 -7.22
N SER A 273 7.46 8.72 -7.09
CA SER A 273 8.80 8.37 -7.59
C SER A 273 8.87 8.47 -9.12
N LEU A 274 7.82 8.04 -9.83
CA LEU A 274 7.76 8.18 -11.29
C LEU A 274 7.75 9.65 -11.72
N TYR A 275 6.96 10.48 -11.04
CA TYR A 275 6.90 11.91 -11.26
C TYR A 275 8.29 12.58 -11.05
N ASP A 276 9.02 12.20 -10.01
CA ASP A 276 10.35 12.75 -9.71
C ASP A 276 11.35 12.40 -10.82
N TYR A 277 11.33 11.19 -11.41
CA TYR A 277 12.15 10.85 -12.57
C TYR A 277 11.80 11.70 -13.79
N VAL A 278 10.52 11.88 -14.08
CA VAL A 278 10.06 12.72 -15.21
C VAL A 278 10.39 14.19 -14.98
N LYS A 279 10.15 14.71 -13.78
CA LYS A 279 10.44 16.11 -13.39
C LYS A 279 11.92 16.47 -13.49
N ALA A 280 12.81 15.48 -13.35
CA ALA A 280 14.25 15.68 -13.50
C ALA A 280 14.66 16.04 -14.94
N VAL A 281 13.87 15.66 -15.94
CA VAL A 281 14.20 15.82 -17.37
C VAL A 281 13.29 16.79 -18.10
N THR A 282 12.07 17.04 -17.65
CA THR A 282 11.18 18.05 -18.23
C THR A 282 10.42 18.85 -17.15
N LYS A 283 10.10 20.11 -17.46
CA LYS A 283 9.23 20.95 -16.61
C LYS A 283 7.80 21.07 -17.16
N LYS A 284 7.53 20.48 -18.32
CA LYS A 284 6.25 20.56 -19.03
C LYS A 284 5.34 19.41 -18.60
N ILE A 285 4.99 19.36 -17.31
CA ILE A 285 4.17 18.29 -16.73
C ILE A 285 2.79 18.83 -16.37
N SER A 286 1.76 18.14 -16.81
CA SER A 286 0.37 18.34 -16.40
C SER A 286 -0.11 17.14 -15.58
N LEU A 287 -0.92 17.40 -14.56
CA LEU A 287 -1.48 16.38 -13.67
C LEU A 287 -3.00 16.44 -13.73
N HIS A 288 -3.65 15.30 -13.82
CA HIS A 288 -5.09 15.17 -13.69
C HIS A 288 -5.44 14.01 -12.73
N ASP A 289 -6.36 14.27 -11.82
CA ASP A 289 -6.95 13.24 -10.96
C ASP A 289 -8.40 13.62 -10.64
N PRO A 290 -9.38 12.72 -10.82
CA PRO A 290 -10.80 13.07 -10.59
C PRO A 290 -11.14 13.25 -9.11
N TYR A 291 -10.27 12.84 -8.17
CA TYR A 291 -10.53 12.86 -6.73
C TYR A 291 -9.62 13.81 -5.96
N ILE A 292 -8.57 14.34 -6.58
CA ILE A 292 -7.55 15.18 -5.95
C ILE A 292 -7.41 16.47 -6.70
N ASN A 293 -7.50 17.60 -5.99
CA ASN A 293 -7.29 18.95 -6.54
C ASN A 293 -5.94 19.56 -6.12
N TYR A 294 -5.25 18.94 -5.17
CA TYR A 294 -3.94 19.38 -4.67
C TYR A 294 -3.14 18.17 -4.18
N TRP A 295 -1.89 18.08 -4.62
CA TRP A 295 -0.95 17.03 -4.21
C TRP A 295 0.00 17.56 -3.14
N GLU A 296 -0.30 17.26 -1.89
CA GLU A 296 0.38 17.85 -0.73
C GLU A 296 1.88 17.53 -0.71
N GLU A 297 2.26 16.26 -0.99
CA GLU A 297 3.65 15.81 -0.93
C GLU A 297 4.56 16.45 -2.00
N GLN A 298 3.97 16.97 -3.08
CA GLN A 298 4.69 17.65 -4.17
C GLN A 298 4.43 19.15 -4.22
N ASP A 299 3.51 19.67 -3.39
CA ASP A 299 3.08 21.08 -3.36
C ASP A 299 2.57 21.59 -4.73
N ILE A 300 1.68 20.80 -5.37
CA ILE A 300 1.21 21.06 -6.74
C ILE A 300 -0.31 20.99 -6.84
N LYS A 301 -0.91 21.96 -7.57
CA LYS A 301 -2.31 21.88 -7.99
C LYS A 301 -2.50 20.79 -9.02
N VAL A 302 -3.60 20.06 -8.91
CA VAL A 302 -4.03 18.98 -9.80
C VAL A 302 -5.33 19.37 -10.48
N GLU A 303 -5.41 19.20 -11.78
CA GLU A 303 -6.61 19.48 -12.55
C GLU A 303 -7.62 18.33 -12.40
N GLN A 304 -8.89 18.66 -12.16
CA GLN A 304 -9.97 17.67 -12.06
C GLN A 304 -10.83 17.61 -13.33
N ASP A 305 -10.74 18.62 -14.20
CA ASP A 305 -11.39 18.59 -15.50
C ASP A 305 -10.44 18.04 -16.56
N ILE A 306 -10.76 16.85 -17.06
CA ILE A 306 -9.95 16.18 -18.08
C ILE A 306 -9.91 16.95 -19.41
N GLU A 307 -10.94 17.72 -19.75
CA GLU A 307 -10.96 18.50 -20.99
C GLU A 307 -9.92 19.62 -20.95
N THR A 308 -9.75 20.24 -19.80
CA THR A 308 -8.73 21.27 -19.60
C THR A 308 -7.31 20.74 -19.87
N VAL A 309 -6.98 19.53 -19.41
CA VAL A 309 -5.64 18.96 -19.68
C VAL A 309 -5.51 18.42 -21.10
N LEU A 310 -6.57 17.85 -21.67
CA LEU A 310 -6.54 17.31 -23.03
C LEU A 310 -6.65 18.41 -24.12
N SER A 311 -7.04 19.64 -23.78
CA SER A 311 -7.03 20.78 -24.72
C SER A 311 -5.62 21.22 -25.09
N ARG A 312 -4.61 20.85 -24.30
CA ARG A 312 -3.20 21.13 -24.53
C ARG A 312 -2.56 19.99 -25.31
N SER A 313 -1.57 20.28 -26.16
CA SER A 313 -0.80 19.26 -26.85
C SER A 313 -0.02 18.43 -25.83
N GLN A 314 -0.14 17.12 -25.89
CA GLN A 314 0.58 16.15 -25.05
C GLN A 314 1.45 15.28 -25.94
N ASP A 315 2.73 15.16 -25.63
CA ASP A 315 3.65 14.24 -26.30
C ASP A 315 3.55 12.82 -25.73
N ILE A 316 3.31 12.74 -24.41
CA ILE A 316 3.18 11.47 -23.69
C ILE A 316 2.06 11.59 -22.64
N ILE A 317 1.19 10.61 -22.59
CA ILE A 317 0.17 10.42 -21.55
C ILE A 317 0.51 9.17 -20.75
N ILE A 318 0.60 9.30 -19.43
CA ILE A 318 0.90 8.21 -18.51
C ILE A 318 -0.36 7.90 -17.71
N ILE A 319 -0.92 6.71 -17.90
CA ILE A 319 -2.00 6.21 -17.04
C ILE A 319 -1.35 5.64 -15.79
N SER A 320 -1.38 6.37 -14.69
CA SER A 320 -0.62 6.05 -13.49
C SER A 320 -1.48 5.58 -12.31
N THR A 321 -2.81 5.83 -12.34
CA THR A 321 -3.76 5.30 -11.35
C THR A 321 -5.01 4.74 -12.01
N GLY A 322 -5.46 3.59 -11.51
CA GLY A 322 -6.58 2.83 -12.06
C GLY A 322 -7.96 3.37 -11.72
N HIS A 323 -8.22 4.66 -11.90
CA HIS A 323 -9.55 5.21 -11.71
C HIS A 323 -10.54 4.69 -12.75
N SER A 324 -11.71 4.26 -12.30
CA SER A 324 -12.81 3.83 -13.17
C SER A 324 -13.22 4.92 -14.17
N PHE A 325 -12.98 6.18 -13.82
CA PHE A 325 -13.18 7.35 -14.67
C PHE A 325 -12.44 7.25 -16.01
N TYR A 326 -11.18 6.80 -16.02
CA TYR A 326 -10.36 6.80 -17.24
C TYR A 326 -10.73 5.69 -18.24
N LYS A 327 -11.35 4.60 -17.79
CA LYS A 327 -11.82 3.52 -18.68
C LYS A 327 -13.26 3.67 -19.20
N LYS A 328 -13.96 4.78 -18.85
CA LYS A 328 -15.27 5.07 -19.40
C LYS A 328 -15.17 5.39 -20.89
N ASP A 329 -16.15 4.96 -21.68
CA ASP A 329 -16.21 5.23 -23.12
C ASP A 329 -16.13 6.73 -23.44
N GLU A 330 -16.69 7.57 -22.56
CA GLU A 330 -16.59 9.03 -22.69
C GLU A 330 -15.13 9.50 -22.67
N THR A 331 -14.33 9.03 -21.72
CA THR A 331 -12.91 9.38 -21.60
C THR A 331 -12.10 8.82 -22.77
N ILE A 332 -12.35 7.56 -23.17
CA ILE A 332 -11.72 6.96 -24.35
C ILE A 332 -12.02 7.79 -25.61
N ASN A 333 -13.26 8.22 -25.78
CA ASN A 333 -13.66 9.06 -26.92
C ASN A 333 -12.99 10.45 -26.90
N LYS A 334 -12.76 11.03 -25.71
CA LYS A 334 -11.99 12.28 -25.54
C LYS A 334 -10.52 12.07 -25.94
N LEU A 335 -9.90 10.98 -25.49
CA LEU A 335 -8.54 10.60 -25.93
C LEU A 335 -8.46 10.41 -27.46
N MET A 336 -9.47 9.80 -28.07
CA MET A 336 -9.51 9.65 -29.55
C MET A 336 -9.68 10.98 -30.30
N LYS A 337 -10.07 12.09 -29.66
CA LYS A 337 -10.21 13.40 -30.33
C LYS A 337 -8.93 14.22 -30.33
N ILE A 338 -8.00 14.03 -29.39
CA ILE A 338 -6.73 14.77 -29.34
C ILE A 338 -5.79 14.36 -30.49
N GLN A 339 -4.71 15.09 -30.68
CA GLN A 339 -3.66 14.69 -31.65
C GLN A 339 -3.04 13.35 -31.25
N SER A 340 -2.45 12.67 -32.26
CA SER A 340 -1.70 11.43 -32.01
C SER A 340 -0.59 11.66 -30.98
N THR A 341 -0.54 10.80 -29.97
CA THR A 341 0.43 10.89 -28.87
C THR A 341 0.89 9.51 -28.43
N ASN A 342 1.92 9.45 -27.59
CA ASN A 342 2.32 8.22 -26.92
C ASN A 342 1.49 8.04 -25.65
N ILE A 343 0.99 6.83 -25.40
CA ILE A 343 0.23 6.48 -24.18
C ILE A 343 0.93 5.29 -23.51
N TYR A 344 1.28 5.46 -22.23
CA TYR A 344 1.81 4.37 -21.42
C TYR A 344 0.84 4.02 -20.30
N ASP A 345 0.31 2.82 -20.33
CA ASP A 345 -0.57 2.31 -19.28
C ASP A 345 0.27 1.51 -18.26
N THR A 346 0.55 2.11 -17.11
CA THR A 346 1.42 1.50 -16.09
C THR A 346 0.74 0.41 -15.27
N ILE A 347 -0.55 0.16 -15.45
CA ILE A 347 -1.37 -0.68 -14.57
C ILE A 347 -2.30 -1.64 -15.32
N GLY A 348 -2.28 -1.64 -16.68
CA GLY A 348 -3.18 -2.45 -17.48
C GLY A 348 -4.65 -2.09 -17.30
N LEU A 349 -4.94 -0.80 -17.29
CA LEU A 349 -6.28 -0.28 -17.08
C LEU A 349 -7.23 -0.64 -18.22
N PHE A 350 -6.73 -0.54 -19.46
CA PHE A 350 -7.54 -0.70 -20.66
C PHE A 350 -7.71 -2.17 -21.02
N ASN A 351 -8.94 -2.55 -21.40
CA ASN A 351 -9.20 -3.88 -21.98
C ASN A 351 -8.72 -3.96 -23.45
N ASN A 352 -8.73 -5.15 -24.03
CA ASN A 352 -8.22 -5.36 -25.39
C ASN A 352 -8.95 -4.54 -26.46
N ASP A 353 -10.27 -4.34 -26.33
CA ASP A 353 -11.04 -3.53 -27.30
C ASP A 353 -10.66 -2.04 -27.19
N GLN A 354 -10.47 -1.54 -25.97
CA GLN A 354 -10.02 -0.17 -25.73
C GLN A 354 -8.58 0.04 -26.22
N ILE A 355 -7.70 -0.93 -25.99
CA ILE A 355 -6.33 -0.94 -26.53
C ILE A 355 -6.37 -0.89 -28.05
N ALA A 356 -7.10 -1.79 -28.70
CA ALA A 356 -7.24 -1.82 -30.15
C ALA A 356 -7.78 -0.50 -30.71
N LYS A 357 -8.75 0.11 -30.04
CA LYS A 357 -9.31 1.41 -30.43
C LYS A 357 -8.29 2.55 -30.28
N LEU A 358 -7.62 2.65 -29.15
CA LEU A 358 -6.61 3.70 -28.90
C LEU A 358 -5.42 3.57 -29.84
N SER A 359 -4.96 2.35 -30.13
CA SER A 359 -3.83 2.05 -31.03
C SER A 359 -4.11 2.39 -32.50
N GLN A 360 -5.36 2.61 -32.91
CA GLN A 360 -5.67 3.15 -34.24
C GLN A 360 -5.15 4.58 -34.45
N LYS A 361 -4.90 5.29 -33.36
CA LYS A 361 -4.48 6.70 -33.40
C LYS A 361 -3.21 7.01 -32.63
N HIS A 362 -3.01 6.37 -31.50
CA HIS A 362 -1.92 6.61 -30.57
C HIS A 362 -0.90 5.48 -30.60
N ASN A 363 0.34 5.80 -30.24
CA ASN A 363 1.34 4.78 -29.95
C ASN A 363 1.17 4.35 -28.50
N LEU A 364 0.53 3.20 -28.29
CA LEU A 364 0.15 2.72 -26.94
C LEU A 364 1.03 1.55 -26.53
N SER A 365 1.53 1.60 -25.29
CA SER A 365 2.23 0.51 -24.65
C SER A 365 1.69 0.29 -23.25
N VAL A 366 1.73 -0.93 -22.74
CA VAL A 366 1.19 -1.32 -21.44
C VAL A 366 2.26 -2.10 -20.67
N LEU A 367 2.51 -1.71 -19.43
CA LEU A 367 3.46 -2.40 -18.56
C LEU A 367 3.05 -3.87 -18.39
N GLY A 368 4.00 -4.79 -18.61
CA GLY A 368 3.74 -6.24 -18.58
C GLY A 368 3.12 -6.81 -19.88
N ARG A 369 3.09 -6.01 -20.95
CA ARG A 369 2.63 -6.40 -22.29
C ARG A 369 3.77 -6.24 -23.30
N GLY A 370 4.52 -7.31 -23.55
CA GLY A 370 5.52 -7.36 -24.61
C GLY A 370 4.95 -7.59 -26.01
N ASP A 371 3.67 -7.96 -26.07
CA ASP A 371 2.97 -8.27 -27.32
C ASP A 371 2.38 -7.03 -28.04
N ILE A 372 2.56 -5.82 -27.47
CA ILE A 372 2.13 -4.54 -28.04
C ILE A 372 3.12 -3.42 -27.78
#